data_8ceae9133657c465fdf9847b5fd7e8a4
#
_entry.id   8ceae9133657c465fdf9847b5fd7e8a4
#
_cell.length_a   1.000
_cell.length_b   1.000
_cell.length_c   1.000
_cell.angle_alpha   90.00
_cell.angle_beta   90.00
_cell.angle_gamma   90.00
#
_symmetry.space_group_name_H-M   'P 1'
#
loop_
_entity.id
_entity.type
_entity.pdbx_description
1 polymer ?
#
loop_
_entity_poly.entity_id
_entity_poly.type
_entity_poly.pdbx_seq_one_letter_code
_entity_poly.pdbx_strand_id
1 'polypeptide(L)'
;VNVSRIRRLLALALAVLASLPVTARAEWREASSPNFLVYGDQSESQIREFTDMLERYRSAMLYIYKLPPEVTSPSNRLTVFVVRDEAQVRKLLGSPSRFIAGFYQSRAGGSVAFVPRVDDDSQSDRVSDGERILLHEYAHHFMFSIFSGSPPMWMTEGFAEFYASAKFESGGAVGLGLPADHRVAELELAQEVPIDMLLSTRKYRENTSKRYDSFYGRSWLLFHYLTFSDERAGQMADYLRRLDAGEGEEAAAVNAFGDLDVLDKELAAYKKRRRMTYLRLGPERITSAAIAIRTLNKGEAAILPVMMRSRRGVNDEQAKIVVEEARTVAAGYPDDPFVQTALAEAEFDAGDTAAALAAADRALARDPRAMNALIQKMYALFRQAEQGDARLWPKVRAAVAAANRVENDNPLPLSYFYRTYAAEGKTPPPVAIQGLERALALAPYDIGLRMTLAQYQIGSGQKVRAHRTLAPLINHPHNSRLAETARALIEGRAPPAAKEDEDDTAS
;
A
#
# COMPACT_ATOMS: atom_id res chain seq x y z
N VAL A 1 -27.05 -65.02 14.34
CA VAL A 1 -26.70 -63.67 13.82
C VAL A 1 -25.98 -63.89 12.51
N ASN A 2 -26.59 -63.39 11.41
CA ASN A 2 -26.19 -63.72 10.04
C ASN A 2 -24.93 -62.93 9.63
N VAL A 3 -23.77 -63.55 9.67
CA VAL A 3 -22.43 -63.00 9.39
C VAL A 3 -22.36 -62.31 8.02
N SER A 4 -23.19 -62.72 7.06
CA SER A 4 -23.27 -62.11 5.73
C SER A 4 -23.93 -60.70 5.75
N ARG A 5 -24.86 -60.45 6.66
CA ARG A 5 -25.48 -59.12 6.85
C ARG A 5 -24.52 -58.15 7.51
N ILE A 6 -23.71 -58.59 8.48
CA ILE A 6 -22.69 -57.75 9.13
C ILE A 6 -21.59 -57.35 8.13
N ARG A 7 -21.13 -58.25 7.28
CA ARG A 7 -20.15 -57.95 6.21
C ARG A 7 -20.70 -56.97 5.19
N ARG A 8 -21.99 -57.03 4.81
CA ARG A 8 -22.61 -56.06 3.88
C ARG A 8 -22.80 -54.70 4.53
N LEU A 9 -23.16 -54.62 5.79
CA LEU A 9 -23.25 -53.38 6.55
C LEU A 9 -21.87 -52.71 6.76
N LEU A 10 -20.83 -53.48 7.04
CA LEU A 10 -19.46 -52.97 7.13
C LEU A 10 -18.93 -52.50 5.77
N ALA A 11 -19.24 -53.21 4.68
CA ALA A 11 -18.85 -52.77 3.33
C ALA A 11 -19.59 -51.50 2.89
N LEU A 12 -20.89 -51.33 3.25
CA LEU A 12 -21.65 -50.10 3.01
C LEU A 12 -21.13 -48.94 3.87
N ALA A 13 -20.77 -49.18 5.14
CA ALA A 13 -20.19 -48.16 6.02
C ALA A 13 -18.80 -47.69 5.52
N LEU A 14 -17.94 -48.61 5.02
CA LEU A 14 -16.67 -48.25 4.40
C LEU A 14 -16.87 -47.48 3.09
N ALA A 15 -17.86 -47.82 2.26
CA ALA A 15 -18.17 -47.10 1.02
C ALA A 15 -18.71 -45.70 1.30
N VAL A 16 -19.51 -45.50 2.36
CA VAL A 16 -19.99 -44.19 2.80
C VAL A 16 -18.86 -43.33 3.39
N LEU A 17 -17.91 -43.93 4.14
CA LEU A 17 -16.71 -43.21 4.62
C LEU A 17 -15.77 -42.80 3.45
N ALA A 18 -15.71 -43.59 2.38
CA ALA A 18 -14.90 -43.27 1.20
C ALA A 18 -15.54 -42.20 0.27
N SER A 19 -16.83 -41.91 0.46
CA SER A 19 -17.58 -40.89 -0.29
C SER A 19 -17.81 -39.60 0.50
N LEU A 20 -17.22 -39.45 1.70
CA LEU A 20 -17.17 -38.13 2.33
C LEU A 20 -16.30 -37.22 1.42
N PRO A 21 -16.82 -36.10 0.94
CA PRO A 21 -15.98 -35.16 0.19
C PRO A 21 -14.81 -34.81 1.12
N VAL A 22 -13.60 -35.20 0.71
CA VAL A 22 -12.41 -34.57 1.26
C VAL A 22 -12.65 -33.10 1.03
N THR A 23 -12.94 -32.37 2.11
CA THR A 23 -13.02 -30.92 2.03
C THR A 23 -11.72 -30.49 1.39
N ALA A 24 -11.79 -30.13 0.10
CA ALA A 24 -10.64 -29.66 -0.66
C ALA A 24 -10.12 -28.48 0.17
N ARG A 25 -8.99 -28.69 0.83
CA ARG A 25 -8.32 -27.62 1.56
C ARG A 25 -8.05 -26.56 0.52
N ALA A 26 -8.64 -25.38 0.69
CA ALA A 26 -8.46 -24.29 -0.26
C ALA A 26 -6.96 -24.14 -0.57
N GLU A 27 -6.60 -24.30 -1.85
CA GLU A 27 -5.21 -24.26 -2.28
C GLU A 27 -4.82 -22.81 -2.49
N TRP A 28 -3.80 -22.37 -1.76
CA TRP A 28 -3.24 -21.04 -1.97
C TRP A 28 -2.60 -20.92 -3.36
N ARG A 29 -2.90 -19.84 -4.02
CA ARG A 29 -2.35 -19.49 -5.34
C ARG A 29 -1.64 -18.16 -5.27
N GLU A 30 -0.67 -18.01 -6.17
CA GLU A 30 0.00 -16.76 -6.46
C GLU A 30 -0.32 -16.37 -7.90
N ALA A 31 -0.88 -15.18 -8.08
CA ALA A 31 -1.01 -14.55 -9.39
C ALA A 31 0.02 -13.42 -9.49
N SER A 32 0.88 -13.53 -10.51
CA SER A 32 1.98 -12.59 -10.76
C SER A 32 1.73 -11.85 -12.06
N SER A 33 1.67 -10.53 -11.99
CA SER A 33 1.55 -9.61 -13.12
C SER A 33 2.67 -8.56 -13.09
N PRO A 34 2.78 -7.67 -14.09
CA PRO A 34 3.83 -6.66 -14.10
C PRO A 34 3.86 -5.74 -12.88
N ASN A 35 2.69 -5.42 -12.28
CA ASN A 35 2.60 -4.44 -11.21
C ASN A 35 2.08 -5.00 -9.88
N PHE A 36 1.52 -6.22 -9.89
CA PHE A 36 0.89 -6.81 -8.72
C PHE A 36 1.36 -8.24 -8.48
N LEU A 37 1.42 -8.63 -7.22
CA LEU A 37 1.62 -9.98 -6.74
C LEU A 37 0.47 -10.32 -5.79
N VAL A 38 -0.43 -11.21 -6.22
CA VAL A 38 -1.66 -11.50 -5.48
C VAL A 38 -1.60 -12.91 -4.92
N TYR A 39 -1.82 -13.04 -3.61
CA TYR A 39 -1.97 -14.32 -2.93
C TYR A 39 -3.41 -14.51 -2.48
N GLY A 40 -4.01 -15.64 -2.82
CA GLY A 40 -5.38 -15.98 -2.42
C GLY A 40 -5.64 -17.49 -2.48
N ASP A 41 -6.67 -17.93 -1.76
CA ASP A 41 -7.14 -19.32 -1.76
C ASP A 41 -8.37 -19.54 -2.67
N GLN A 42 -8.63 -18.56 -3.53
CA GLN A 42 -9.71 -18.57 -4.51
C GLN A 42 -9.40 -19.49 -5.71
N SER A 43 -10.38 -19.72 -6.57
CA SER A 43 -10.17 -20.40 -7.85
C SER A 43 -9.19 -19.63 -8.76
N GLU A 44 -8.62 -20.32 -9.73
CA GLU A 44 -7.71 -19.70 -10.71
C GLU A 44 -8.40 -18.57 -11.50
N SER A 45 -9.69 -18.73 -11.85
CA SER A 45 -10.47 -17.72 -12.54
C SER A 45 -10.61 -16.46 -11.69
N GLN A 46 -11.05 -16.61 -10.43
CA GLN A 46 -11.28 -15.49 -9.52
C GLN A 46 -10.02 -14.68 -9.23
N ILE A 47 -8.88 -15.34 -8.93
CA ILE A 47 -7.63 -14.64 -8.66
C ILE A 47 -7.09 -13.96 -9.93
N ARG A 48 -7.33 -14.54 -11.11
CA ARG A 48 -6.99 -13.94 -12.42
C ARG A 48 -7.82 -12.69 -12.67
N GLU A 49 -9.13 -12.77 -12.49
CA GLU A 49 -10.06 -11.65 -12.70
C GLU A 49 -9.76 -10.48 -11.75
N PHE A 50 -9.49 -10.79 -10.48
CA PHE A 50 -9.09 -9.79 -9.50
C PHE A 50 -7.75 -9.12 -9.87
N THR A 51 -6.76 -9.89 -10.29
CA THR A 51 -5.45 -9.34 -10.71
C THR A 51 -5.57 -8.51 -11.99
N ASP A 52 -6.40 -8.96 -12.95
CA ASP A 52 -6.70 -8.22 -14.17
C ASP A 52 -7.42 -6.90 -13.88
N MET A 53 -8.35 -6.90 -12.93
CA MET A 53 -9.01 -5.67 -12.47
C MET A 53 -8.00 -4.63 -11.98
N LEU A 54 -7.03 -5.02 -11.17
CA LEU A 54 -5.99 -4.13 -10.65
C LEU A 54 -5.10 -3.57 -11.77
N GLU A 55 -4.69 -4.41 -12.73
CA GLU A 55 -3.89 -3.97 -13.88
C GLU A 55 -4.68 -3.02 -14.79
N ARG A 56 -5.94 -3.29 -15.04
CA ARG A 56 -6.82 -2.39 -15.79
C ARG A 56 -7.02 -1.05 -15.08
N TYR A 57 -7.19 -1.09 -13.76
CA TYR A 57 -7.28 0.12 -12.96
C TYR A 57 -6.04 1.01 -13.10
N ARG A 58 -4.87 0.42 -12.90
CA ARG A 58 -3.59 1.14 -13.07
C ARG A 58 -3.44 1.68 -14.50
N SER A 59 -3.75 0.87 -15.51
CA SER A 59 -3.67 1.27 -16.92
C SER A 59 -4.58 2.44 -17.22
N ALA A 60 -5.81 2.45 -16.67
CA ALA A 60 -6.76 3.54 -16.83
C ALA A 60 -6.22 4.86 -16.23
N MET A 61 -5.64 4.80 -15.02
CA MET A 61 -5.04 5.98 -14.40
C MET A 61 -3.85 6.51 -15.21
N LEU A 62 -2.94 5.64 -15.66
CA LEU A 62 -1.83 6.04 -16.52
C LEU A 62 -2.31 6.73 -17.80
N TYR A 63 -3.35 6.19 -18.43
CA TYR A 63 -3.94 6.79 -19.63
C TYR A 63 -4.48 8.19 -19.38
N ILE A 64 -5.21 8.40 -18.28
CA ILE A 64 -5.79 9.70 -17.92
C ILE A 64 -4.69 10.75 -17.71
N TYR A 65 -3.61 10.37 -17.01
CA TYR A 65 -2.49 11.26 -16.74
C TYR A 65 -1.45 11.30 -17.86
N LYS A 66 -1.69 10.60 -18.97
CA LYS A 66 -0.78 10.53 -20.15
C LYS A 66 0.64 10.10 -19.74
N LEU A 67 0.73 9.17 -18.80
CA LEU A 67 1.97 8.61 -18.33
C LEU A 67 2.32 7.34 -19.13
N PRO A 68 3.61 7.13 -19.43
CA PRO A 68 4.03 5.89 -20.08
C PRO A 68 3.82 4.71 -19.12
N PRO A 69 3.53 3.50 -19.64
CA PRO A 69 3.56 2.29 -18.83
C PRO A 69 5.01 2.01 -18.42
N GLU A 70 5.34 2.31 -17.17
CA GLU A 70 6.64 1.94 -16.61
C GLU A 70 6.63 0.49 -16.17
N VAL A 71 7.74 -0.20 -16.40
CA VAL A 71 7.96 -1.55 -15.87
C VAL A 71 8.33 -1.41 -14.40
N THR A 72 7.43 -1.85 -13.53
CA THR A 72 7.70 -1.88 -12.09
C THR A 72 8.74 -2.97 -11.80
N SER A 73 9.77 -2.62 -11.03
CA SER A 73 10.73 -3.59 -10.50
C SER A 73 9.99 -4.70 -9.74
N PRO A 74 10.36 -5.98 -9.91
CA PRO A 74 9.67 -7.10 -9.25
C PRO A 74 9.45 -6.92 -7.75
N SER A 75 10.42 -6.32 -7.05
CA SER A 75 10.33 -6.05 -5.61
C SER A 75 9.50 -4.83 -5.25
N ASN A 76 9.14 -3.97 -6.21
CA ASN A 76 8.30 -2.79 -5.98
C ASN A 76 6.83 -3.02 -6.35
N ARG A 77 6.49 -4.21 -6.83
CA ARG A 77 5.08 -4.56 -7.07
C ARG A 77 4.28 -4.50 -5.78
N LEU A 78 3.03 -4.09 -5.88
CA LEU A 78 2.11 -4.20 -4.75
C LEU A 78 1.78 -5.67 -4.50
N THR A 79 2.07 -6.16 -3.30
CA THR A 79 1.64 -7.49 -2.85
C THR A 79 0.26 -7.39 -2.21
N VAL A 80 -0.72 -8.13 -2.74
CA VAL A 80 -2.09 -8.17 -2.21
C VAL A 80 -2.38 -9.56 -1.63
N PHE A 81 -2.75 -9.60 -0.37
CA PHE A 81 -3.23 -10.81 0.28
C PHE A 81 -4.76 -10.78 0.31
N VAL A 82 -5.37 -11.65 -0.47
CA VAL A 82 -6.82 -11.86 -0.46
C VAL A 82 -7.13 -12.92 0.59
N VAL A 83 -7.70 -12.47 1.70
CA VAL A 83 -8.04 -13.33 2.84
C VAL A 83 -9.52 -13.67 2.84
N ARG A 84 -9.93 -14.66 3.62
CA ARG A 84 -11.27 -15.23 3.56
C ARG A 84 -12.39 -14.23 3.78
N ASP A 85 -12.24 -13.33 4.76
CA ASP A 85 -13.31 -12.40 5.16
C ASP A 85 -12.73 -11.17 5.90
N GLU A 86 -13.58 -10.16 6.12
CA GLU A 86 -13.23 -8.96 6.86
C GLU A 86 -12.80 -9.23 8.31
N ALA A 87 -13.34 -10.28 8.94
CA ALA A 87 -12.93 -10.65 10.30
C ALA A 87 -11.46 -11.06 10.34
N GLN A 88 -10.99 -11.74 9.30
CA GLN A 88 -9.57 -12.07 9.16
C GLN A 88 -8.71 -10.82 8.86
N VAL A 89 -9.21 -9.88 8.06
CA VAL A 89 -8.55 -8.56 7.86
C VAL A 89 -8.38 -7.86 9.20
N ARG A 90 -9.47 -7.70 9.97
CA ARG A 90 -9.42 -7.07 11.30
C ARG A 90 -8.50 -7.78 12.28
N LYS A 91 -8.50 -9.10 12.26
CA LYS A 91 -7.57 -9.90 13.09
C LYS A 91 -6.11 -9.66 12.70
N LEU A 92 -5.82 -9.58 11.41
CA LEU A 92 -4.47 -9.26 10.91
C LEU A 92 -4.06 -7.86 11.34
N LEU A 93 -4.92 -6.87 11.20
CA LEU A 93 -4.63 -5.50 11.61
C LEU A 93 -4.50 -5.35 13.13
N GLY A 94 -5.16 -6.22 13.90
CA GLY A 94 -5.22 -6.13 15.36
C GLY A 94 -6.23 -5.08 15.85
N SER A 95 -7.17 -4.65 14.98
CA SER A 95 -8.18 -3.65 15.31
C SER A 95 -9.55 -4.27 15.59
N PRO A 96 -10.25 -3.84 16.64
CA PRO A 96 -11.62 -4.26 16.92
C PRO A 96 -12.67 -3.50 16.08
N SER A 97 -12.28 -2.48 15.31
CA SER A 97 -13.21 -1.64 14.56
C SER A 97 -13.95 -2.45 13.48
N ARG A 98 -15.28 -2.34 13.46
CA ARG A 98 -16.13 -3.01 12.47
C ARG A 98 -16.10 -2.37 11.09
N PHE A 99 -15.54 -1.16 10.99
CA PHE A 99 -15.51 -0.39 9.76
C PHE A 99 -14.30 -0.71 8.88
N ILE A 100 -13.36 -1.54 9.36
CA ILE A 100 -12.18 -1.94 8.61
C ILE A 100 -12.52 -3.16 7.75
N ALA A 101 -12.62 -2.96 6.46
CA ALA A 101 -12.82 -4.01 5.46
C ALA A 101 -11.57 -4.30 4.62
N GLY A 102 -10.49 -3.52 4.78
CA GLY A 102 -9.20 -3.70 4.13
C GLY A 102 -8.17 -2.76 4.74
N PHE A 103 -6.89 -2.96 4.46
CA PHE A 103 -5.85 -1.99 4.79
C PHE A 103 -4.66 -2.12 3.86
N TYR A 104 -3.90 -1.04 3.75
CA TYR A 104 -2.75 -0.91 2.89
C TYR A 104 -1.58 -0.28 3.64
N GLN A 105 -0.36 -0.71 3.33
CA GLN A 105 0.88 -0.15 3.87
C GLN A 105 1.86 0.11 2.75
N SER A 106 2.16 1.38 2.52
CA SER A 106 3.16 1.82 1.55
C SER A 106 4.57 1.66 2.11
N ARG A 107 5.47 1.05 1.31
CA ARG A 107 6.89 0.96 1.63
C ARG A 107 7.73 0.61 0.41
N ALA A 108 8.97 1.05 0.41
CA ALA A 108 9.97 0.61 -0.55
C ALA A 108 10.21 -0.91 -0.45
N GLY A 109 10.45 -1.54 -1.58
CA GLY A 109 10.69 -3.00 -1.62
C GLY A 109 9.45 -3.87 -1.46
N GLY A 110 8.27 -3.30 -1.71
CA GLY A 110 7.00 -4.01 -1.78
C GLY A 110 5.97 -3.52 -0.77
N SER A 111 5.11 -2.62 -1.20
CA SER A 111 3.89 -2.27 -0.50
C SER A 111 2.99 -3.49 -0.34
N VAL A 112 2.19 -3.54 0.72
CA VAL A 112 1.29 -4.67 0.98
C VAL A 112 -0.14 -4.18 1.21
N ALA A 113 -1.11 -4.98 0.74
CA ALA A 113 -2.52 -4.77 1.02
C ALA A 113 -3.16 -6.07 1.49
N PHE A 114 -4.17 -5.95 2.34
CA PHE A 114 -4.96 -7.07 2.85
C PHE A 114 -6.43 -6.76 2.61
N VAL A 115 -7.08 -7.61 1.84
CA VAL A 115 -8.49 -7.43 1.46
C VAL A 115 -9.27 -8.73 1.63
N PRO A 116 -10.56 -8.68 1.95
CA PRO A 116 -11.38 -9.87 1.99
C PRO A 116 -11.65 -10.39 0.58
N ARG A 117 -11.93 -11.67 0.48
CA ARG A 117 -12.40 -12.29 -0.75
C ARG A 117 -13.78 -11.71 -1.12
N VAL A 118 -13.99 -11.48 -2.40
CA VAL A 118 -15.31 -11.16 -2.94
C VAL A 118 -16.06 -12.47 -3.17
N ASP A 119 -17.23 -12.61 -2.58
CA ASP A 119 -18.08 -13.76 -2.84
C ASP A 119 -18.77 -13.63 -4.21
N ASP A 120 -18.93 -14.74 -4.93
CA ASP A 120 -19.47 -14.82 -6.31
C ASP A 120 -20.92 -14.32 -6.49
N ASP A 121 -21.63 -14.02 -5.41
CA ASP A 121 -23.04 -13.60 -5.44
C ASP A 121 -23.28 -12.18 -5.95
N SER A 122 -22.23 -11.39 -6.13
CA SER A 122 -22.37 -10.03 -6.67
C SER A 122 -22.29 -10.03 -8.20
N GLN A 123 -23.42 -10.23 -8.89
CA GLN A 123 -23.58 -9.97 -10.33
C GLN A 123 -23.48 -8.46 -10.69
N SER A 124 -22.86 -7.64 -9.86
CA SER A 124 -22.74 -6.22 -10.12
C SER A 124 -21.37 -5.92 -10.71
N ASP A 125 -21.32 -5.16 -11.78
CA ASP A 125 -20.08 -4.58 -12.33
C ASP A 125 -19.40 -3.59 -11.34
N ARG A 126 -19.95 -3.39 -10.15
CA ARG A 126 -19.45 -2.49 -9.11
C ARG A 126 -18.50 -3.24 -8.19
N VAL A 127 -17.49 -2.53 -7.73
CA VAL A 127 -16.52 -3.06 -6.76
C VAL A 127 -17.16 -3.28 -5.37
N SER A 128 -16.73 -4.33 -4.68
CA SER A 128 -17.09 -4.60 -3.29
C SER A 128 -16.46 -3.56 -2.33
N ASP A 129 -16.88 -3.52 -1.08
CA ASP A 129 -16.31 -2.60 -0.09
C ASP A 129 -14.81 -2.82 0.13
N GLY A 130 -14.36 -4.08 0.19
CA GLY A 130 -12.94 -4.40 0.32
C GLY A 130 -12.11 -3.98 -0.89
N GLU A 131 -12.62 -4.21 -2.10
CA GLU A 131 -11.97 -3.73 -3.33
C GLU A 131 -11.93 -2.20 -3.38
N ARG A 132 -13.00 -1.53 -2.98
CA ARG A 132 -13.07 -0.07 -2.96
C ARG A 132 -12.01 0.53 -2.05
N ILE A 133 -11.81 -0.04 -0.85
CA ILE A 133 -10.74 0.38 0.05
C ILE A 133 -9.39 0.18 -0.61
N LEU A 134 -9.14 -0.97 -1.24
CA LEU A 134 -7.89 -1.20 -1.97
C LEU A 134 -7.67 -0.19 -3.09
N LEU A 135 -8.72 0.12 -3.88
CA LEU A 135 -8.62 1.10 -4.97
C LEU A 135 -8.40 2.52 -4.44
N HIS A 136 -9.01 2.88 -3.30
CA HIS A 136 -8.78 4.14 -2.61
C HIS A 136 -7.32 4.28 -2.17
N GLU A 137 -6.80 3.30 -1.47
CA GLU A 137 -5.41 3.29 -1.02
C GLU A 137 -4.41 3.24 -2.19
N TYR A 138 -4.75 2.48 -3.23
CA TYR A 138 -3.94 2.48 -4.44
C TYR A 138 -3.97 3.83 -5.17
N ALA A 139 -5.09 4.54 -5.12
CA ALA A 139 -5.16 5.90 -5.67
C ALA A 139 -4.23 6.87 -4.93
N HIS A 140 -4.13 6.79 -3.60
CA HIS A 140 -3.11 7.52 -2.84
C HIS A 140 -1.69 7.14 -3.26
N HIS A 141 -1.39 5.84 -3.34
CA HIS A 141 -0.10 5.34 -3.82
C HIS A 141 0.25 5.90 -5.21
N PHE A 142 -0.70 5.86 -6.15
CA PHE A 142 -0.53 6.40 -7.49
C PHE A 142 -0.33 7.92 -7.46
N MET A 143 -1.14 8.65 -6.70
CA MET A 143 -1.02 10.10 -6.55
C MET A 143 0.36 10.51 -6.04
N PHE A 144 0.86 9.89 -4.96
CA PHE A 144 2.20 10.16 -4.42
C PHE A 144 3.33 9.74 -5.37
N SER A 145 3.05 8.89 -6.34
CA SER A 145 4.01 8.52 -7.39
C SER A 145 4.14 9.56 -8.49
N ILE A 146 3.07 10.33 -8.76
CA ILE A 146 3.03 11.27 -9.89
C ILE A 146 3.06 12.74 -9.48
N PHE A 147 2.64 13.08 -8.25
CA PHE A 147 2.65 14.45 -7.74
C PHE A 147 3.82 14.69 -6.79
N SER A 148 4.57 15.75 -7.06
CA SER A 148 5.72 16.17 -6.23
C SER A 148 5.39 17.30 -5.25
N GLY A 149 4.21 17.91 -5.37
CA GLY A 149 3.74 19.01 -4.54
C GLY A 149 3.14 18.56 -3.21
N SER A 150 2.53 19.50 -2.50
CA SER A 150 1.78 19.28 -1.25
C SER A 150 0.29 19.55 -1.49
N PRO A 151 -0.43 18.64 -2.13
CA PRO A 151 -1.87 18.83 -2.33
C PRO A 151 -2.56 18.92 -0.95
N PRO A 152 -3.59 19.76 -0.81
CA PRO A 152 -4.35 19.84 0.44
C PRO A 152 -5.13 18.56 0.67
N MET A 153 -5.50 18.33 1.93
CA MET A 153 -6.12 17.08 2.36
C MET A 153 -7.41 16.76 1.59
N TRP A 154 -8.28 17.77 1.33
CA TRP A 154 -9.49 17.56 0.54
C TRP A 154 -9.23 17.03 -0.87
N MET A 155 -8.14 17.49 -1.49
CA MET A 155 -7.79 17.05 -2.84
C MET A 155 -7.20 15.63 -2.83
N THR A 156 -6.41 15.29 -1.82
CA THR A 156 -5.85 13.96 -1.63
C THR A 156 -6.97 12.94 -1.44
N GLU A 157 -7.92 13.24 -0.56
CA GLU A 157 -9.08 12.36 -0.31
C GLU A 157 -10.07 12.36 -1.47
N GLY A 158 -10.36 13.54 -2.03
CA GLY A 158 -11.25 13.64 -3.18
C GLY A 158 -10.74 12.89 -4.41
N PHE A 159 -9.43 12.89 -4.63
CA PHE A 159 -8.77 12.07 -5.65
C PHE A 159 -8.99 10.58 -5.37
N ALA A 160 -8.68 10.14 -4.15
CA ALA A 160 -8.79 8.73 -3.79
C ALA A 160 -10.25 8.25 -3.91
N GLU A 161 -11.21 8.99 -3.40
CA GLU A 161 -12.64 8.69 -3.50
C GLU A 161 -13.16 8.69 -4.95
N PHE A 162 -12.67 9.61 -5.77
CA PHE A 162 -13.02 9.69 -7.18
C PHE A 162 -12.58 8.44 -7.95
N TYR A 163 -11.33 8.01 -7.75
CA TYR A 163 -10.79 6.83 -8.42
C TYR A 163 -11.28 5.53 -7.80
N ALA A 164 -11.56 5.46 -6.50
CA ALA A 164 -12.16 4.30 -5.84
C ALA A 164 -13.61 4.05 -6.31
N SER A 165 -14.30 5.10 -6.77
CA SER A 165 -15.62 4.98 -7.40
C SER A 165 -15.48 4.49 -8.84
N ALA A 166 -15.15 3.19 -8.96
CA ALA A 166 -14.80 2.54 -10.23
C ALA A 166 -15.83 1.46 -10.64
N LYS A 167 -15.81 1.13 -11.94
CA LYS A 167 -16.59 0.05 -12.53
C LYS A 167 -15.71 -0.70 -13.54
N PHE A 168 -15.75 -2.03 -13.51
CA PHE A 168 -15.02 -2.88 -14.43
C PHE A 168 -15.98 -3.71 -15.26
N GLU A 169 -16.12 -3.37 -16.55
CA GLU A 169 -17.02 -4.08 -17.45
C GLU A 169 -16.38 -5.37 -17.96
N SER A 170 -17.20 -6.40 -18.16
CA SER A 170 -16.76 -7.71 -18.68
C SER A 170 -16.08 -7.60 -20.04
N GLY A 171 -16.43 -6.60 -20.85
CA GLY A 171 -15.77 -6.29 -22.13
C GLY A 171 -14.41 -5.58 -22.02
N GLY A 172 -13.84 -5.44 -20.82
CA GLY A 172 -12.52 -4.85 -20.58
C GLY A 172 -12.52 -3.32 -20.41
N ALA A 173 -13.66 -2.65 -20.56
CA ALA A 173 -13.75 -1.21 -20.30
C ALA A 173 -13.67 -0.89 -18.79
N VAL A 174 -13.17 0.30 -18.47
CA VAL A 174 -13.06 0.81 -17.10
C VAL A 174 -13.81 2.13 -16.99
N GLY A 175 -14.71 2.23 -16.02
CA GLY A 175 -15.36 3.47 -15.60
C GLY A 175 -14.71 4.00 -14.33
N LEU A 176 -14.40 5.30 -14.28
CA LEU A 176 -13.80 5.99 -13.14
C LEU A 176 -14.56 7.27 -12.83
N GLY A 177 -14.60 7.64 -11.55
CA GLY A 177 -15.34 8.81 -11.11
C GLY A 177 -16.85 8.61 -11.19
N LEU A 178 -17.34 7.40 -10.89
CA LEU A 178 -18.77 7.16 -10.72
C LEU A 178 -19.27 7.88 -9.45
N PRO A 179 -20.59 8.05 -9.29
CA PRO A 179 -21.16 8.52 -8.02
C PRO A 179 -20.69 7.66 -6.85
N ALA A 180 -20.16 8.32 -5.81
CA ALA A 180 -19.69 7.65 -4.60
C ALA A 180 -20.87 7.25 -3.71
N ASP A 181 -21.59 6.20 -4.12
CA ASP A 181 -22.80 5.74 -3.43
C ASP A 181 -22.56 5.40 -1.96
N HIS A 182 -21.35 4.95 -1.62
CA HIS A 182 -20.90 4.67 -0.25
C HIS A 182 -20.78 5.94 0.61
N ARG A 183 -20.67 7.14 0.01
CA ARG A 183 -20.62 8.44 0.70
C ARG A 183 -21.98 9.14 0.78
N VAL A 184 -23.04 8.57 0.21
CA VAL A 184 -24.38 9.19 0.24
C VAL A 184 -24.86 9.40 1.66
N ALA A 185 -24.74 8.41 2.53
CA ALA A 185 -25.14 8.55 3.95
C ALA A 185 -24.35 9.65 4.65
N GLU A 186 -23.07 9.77 4.38
CA GLU A 186 -22.19 10.82 4.90
C GLU A 186 -22.65 12.20 4.41
N LEU A 187 -22.88 12.36 3.11
CA LEU A 187 -23.32 13.61 2.51
C LEU A 187 -24.71 14.07 2.96
N GLU A 188 -25.59 13.13 3.37
CA GLU A 188 -26.97 13.45 3.74
C GLU A 188 -27.18 13.54 5.25
N LEU A 189 -26.42 12.81 6.07
CA LEU A 189 -26.71 12.62 7.49
C LEU A 189 -25.60 13.10 8.41
N ALA A 190 -24.36 13.23 7.93
CA ALA A 190 -23.24 13.68 8.76
C ALA A 190 -23.24 15.19 8.95
N GLN A 191 -22.46 15.66 9.93
CA GLN A 191 -22.26 17.10 10.12
C GLN A 191 -21.56 17.68 8.88
N GLU A 192 -22.18 18.68 8.28
CA GLU A 192 -21.59 19.34 7.10
C GLU A 192 -20.28 20.05 7.47
N VAL A 193 -19.24 19.80 6.67
CA VAL A 193 -17.95 20.52 6.74
C VAL A 193 -18.07 21.79 5.90
N PRO A 194 -17.99 23.00 6.45
CA PRO A 194 -18.06 24.26 5.68
C PRO A 194 -16.99 24.33 4.60
N ILE A 195 -17.27 25.02 3.49
CA ILE A 195 -16.38 25.08 2.32
C ILE A 195 -15.01 25.69 2.68
N ASP A 196 -14.94 26.66 3.54
CA ASP A 196 -13.70 27.30 4.00
C ASP A 196 -12.86 26.35 4.87
N MET A 197 -13.50 25.46 5.62
CA MET A 197 -12.84 24.39 6.38
C MET A 197 -12.40 23.25 5.45
N LEU A 198 -13.24 22.86 4.49
CA LEU A 198 -12.91 21.85 3.49
C LEU A 198 -11.63 22.21 2.71
N LEU A 199 -11.50 23.47 2.32
CA LEU A 199 -10.39 24.01 1.52
C LEU A 199 -9.14 24.37 2.35
N SER A 200 -9.15 24.12 3.66
CA SER A 200 -8.02 24.41 4.55
C SER A 200 -7.69 23.20 5.43
N THR A 201 -6.61 22.48 5.06
CA THR A 201 -6.08 21.36 5.86
C THR A 201 -5.85 21.75 7.31
N ARG A 202 -5.38 22.97 7.57
CA ARG A 202 -5.15 23.50 8.91
C ARG A 202 -6.46 23.65 9.69
N LYS A 203 -7.47 24.34 9.15
CA LYS A 203 -8.76 24.55 9.83
C LYS A 203 -9.45 23.21 10.12
N TYR A 204 -9.41 22.27 9.17
CA TYR A 204 -10.02 20.97 9.37
C TYR A 204 -9.35 20.19 10.52
N ARG A 205 -8.02 20.18 10.58
CA ARG A 205 -7.28 19.50 11.66
C ARG A 205 -7.41 20.17 13.02
N GLU A 206 -7.56 21.49 13.06
CA GLU A 206 -7.81 22.25 14.28
C GLU A 206 -9.25 22.08 14.80
N ASN A 207 -10.15 21.54 13.97
CA ASN A 207 -11.53 21.25 14.38
C ASN A 207 -11.54 20.11 15.40
N THR A 208 -11.88 20.44 16.65
CA THR A 208 -11.93 19.49 17.76
C THR A 208 -13.26 18.72 17.86
N SER A 209 -14.20 18.95 16.93
CA SER A 209 -15.45 18.19 16.87
C SER A 209 -15.14 16.72 16.59
N LYS A 210 -15.58 15.83 17.49
CA LYS A 210 -15.49 14.38 17.31
C LYS A 210 -16.75 13.80 16.63
N ARG A 211 -17.57 14.63 16.00
CA ARG A 211 -18.77 14.18 15.32
C ARG A 211 -18.38 13.64 13.95
N TYR A 212 -19.09 12.59 13.53
CA TYR A 212 -19.02 12.10 12.16
C TYR A 212 -19.41 13.23 11.21
N ASP A 213 -18.50 13.60 10.32
CA ASP A 213 -18.66 14.73 9.41
C ASP A 213 -18.60 14.30 7.93
N SER A 214 -18.85 15.25 7.03
CA SER A 214 -18.96 15.01 5.60
C SER A 214 -17.67 15.28 4.82
N PHE A 215 -16.51 15.21 5.45
CA PHE A 215 -15.24 15.60 4.83
C PHE A 215 -14.92 14.77 3.57
N TYR A 216 -14.98 13.45 3.65
CA TYR A 216 -14.67 12.57 2.52
C TYR A 216 -15.68 12.71 1.38
N GLY A 217 -16.96 12.71 1.70
CA GLY A 217 -18.02 12.89 0.71
C GLY A 217 -17.97 14.24 0.03
N ARG A 218 -17.71 15.34 0.78
CA ARG A 218 -17.55 16.67 0.20
C ARG A 218 -16.24 16.82 -0.59
N SER A 219 -15.18 16.19 -0.17
CA SER A 219 -13.92 16.13 -0.93
C SER A 219 -14.11 15.46 -2.28
N TRP A 220 -14.80 14.30 -2.30
CA TRP A 220 -15.19 13.65 -3.55
C TRP A 220 -16.07 14.55 -4.42
N LEU A 221 -17.11 15.16 -3.83
CA LEU A 221 -18.06 16.01 -4.56
C LEU A 221 -17.37 17.19 -5.23
N LEU A 222 -16.49 17.87 -4.51
CA LEU A 222 -15.70 19.00 -5.03
C LEU A 222 -14.75 18.55 -6.13
N PHE A 223 -13.99 17.47 -5.90
CA PHE A 223 -13.07 16.92 -6.90
C PHE A 223 -13.81 16.53 -8.16
N HIS A 224 -14.94 15.84 -8.03
CA HIS A 224 -15.79 15.42 -9.14
C HIS A 224 -16.37 16.62 -9.89
N TYR A 225 -16.89 17.61 -9.17
CA TYR A 225 -17.45 18.83 -9.76
C TYR A 225 -16.42 19.60 -10.57
N LEU A 226 -15.24 19.86 -10.00
CA LEU A 226 -14.14 20.56 -10.69
C LEU A 226 -13.58 19.77 -11.88
N THR A 227 -13.71 18.45 -11.86
CA THR A 227 -13.26 17.59 -12.96
C THR A 227 -14.22 17.66 -14.17
N PHE A 228 -15.54 17.77 -13.95
CA PHE A 228 -16.55 17.63 -15.00
C PHE A 228 -17.34 18.89 -15.31
N SER A 229 -17.16 19.98 -14.57
CA SER A 229 -17.85 21.24 -14.84
C SER A 229 -17.13 22.04 -15.92
N ASP A 230 -17.84 22.37 -17.00
CA ASP A 230 -17.33 23.25 -18.06
C ASP A 230 -17.11 24.67 -17.53
N GLU A 231 -17.98 25.15 -16.62
CA GLU A 231 -17.91 26.49 -16.03
C GLU A 231 -16.68 26.65 -15.11
N ARG A 232 -16.18 25.53 -14.58
CA ARG A 232 -15.01 25.46 -13.67
C ARG A 232 -13.76 24.90 -14.33
N ALA A 233 -13.79 24.72 -15.66
CA ALA A 233 -12.69 24.13 -16.42
C ALA A 233 -11.35 24.86 -16.15
N GLY A 234 -10.30 24.09 -15.85
CA GLY A 234 -8.96 24.61 -15.59
C GLY A 234 -8.73 25.15 -14.17
N GLN A 235 -9.76 25.36 -13.35
CA GLN A 235 -9.60 25.94 -12.01
C GLN A 235 -8.80 25.03 -11.08
N MET A 236 -8.98 23.70 -11.14
CA MET A 236 -8.18 22.76 -10.36
C MET A 236 -6.68 22.85 -10.71
N ALA A 237 -6.35 22.97 -12.00
CA ALA A 237 -4.97 23.14 -12.45
C ALA A 237 -4.40 24.51 -12.04
N ASP A 238 -5.21 25.57 -12.03
CA ASP A 238 -4.82 26.88 -11.51
C ASP A 238 -4.53 26.82 -10.03
N TYR A 239 -5.41 26.17 -9.24
CA TYR A 239 -5.23 25.96 -7.81
C TYR A 239 -3.90 25.25 -7.49
N LEU A 240 -3.61 24.15 -8.17
CA LEU A 240 -2.36 23.41 -7.99
C LEU A 240 -1.13 24.25 -8.35
N ARG A 241 -1.17 25.04 -9.45
CA ARG A 241 -0.05 25.93 -9.81
C ARG A 241 0.23 26.99 -8.75
N ARG A 242 -0.81 27.52 -8.10
CA ARG A 242 -0.70 28.49 -7.00
C ARG A 242 -0.06 27.88 -5.78
N LEU A 243 -0.49 26.68 -5.39
CA LEU A 243 0.12 25.92 -4.29
C LEU A 243 1.60 25.64 -4.56
N ASP A 244 1.95 25.20 -5.77
CA ASP A 244 3.33 24.94 -6.17
C ASP A 244 4.20 26.22 -6.20
N ALA A 245 3.57 27.39 -6.43
CA ALA A 245 4.22 28.69 -6.30
C ALA A 245 4.37 29.16 -4.84
N GLY A 246 3.87 28.38 -3.86
CA GLY A 246 3.97 28.67 -2.43
C GLY A 246 2.83 29.55 -1.87
N GLU A 247 1.75 29.73 -2.64
CA GLU A 247 0.55 30.41 -2.12
C GLU A 247 -0.16 29.50 -1.08
N GLY A 248 -0.66 30.07 0.01
CA GLY A 248 -1.36 29.32 1.05
C GLY A 248 -2.70 28.76 0.54
N GLU A 249 -3.13 27.60 1.06
CA GLU A 249 -4.32 26.87 0.61
C GLU A 249 -5.58 27.76 0.46
N GLU A 250 -5.85 28.60 1.46
CA GLU A 250 -7.03 29.45 1.50
C GLU A 250 -6.97 30.57 0.44
N ALA A 251 -5.83 31.21 0.29
CA ALA A 251 -5.63 32.25 -0.72
C ALA A 251 -5.67 31.67 -2.13
N ALA A 252 -4.97 30.56 -2.36
CA ALA A 252 -4.98 29.85 -3.61
C ALA A 252 -6.39 29.40 -4.02
N ALA A 253 -7.22 28.97 -3.06
CA ALA A 253 -8.60 28.58 -3.31
C ALA A 253 -9.46 29.76 -3.75
N VAL A 254 -9.39 30.90 -3.05
CA VAL A 254 -10.12 32.12 -3.44
C VAL A 254 -9.67 32.63 -4.82
N ASN A 255 -8.36 32.62 -5.08
CA ASN A 255 -7.82 33.11 -6.35
C ASN A 255 -8.13 32.17 -7.54
N ALA A 256 -8.26 30.87 -7.31
CA ALA A 256 -8.55 29.88 -8.36
C ALA A 256 -10.05 29.66 -8.56
N PHE A 257 -10.82 29.63 -7.48
CA PHE A 257 -12.25 29.26 -7.51
C PHE A 257 -13.17 30.48 -7.43
N GLY A 258 -12.67 31.66 -7.03
CA GLY A 258 -13.44 32.88 -6.84
C GLY A 258 -14.19 32.89 -5.52
N ASP A 259 -15.42 33.38 -5.54
CA ASP A 259 -16.28 33.44 -4.36
C ASP A 259 -16.64 32.04 -3.87
N LEU A 260 -16.21 31.70 -2.65
CA LEU A 260 -16.39 30.38 -2.06
C LEU A 260 -17.85 30.10 -1.68
N ASP A 261 -18.65 31.11 -1.35
CA ASP A 261 -20.08 30.96 -1.06
C ASP A 261 -20.86 30.61 -2.34
N VAL A 262 -20.41 31.12 -3.49
CA VAL A 262 -20.94 30.73 -4.79
C VAL A 262 -20.58 29.28 -5.10
N LEU A 263 -19.32 28.88 -4.91
CA LEU A 263 -18.85 27.50 -5.09
C LEU A 263 -19.64 26.52 -4.22
N ASP A 264 -19.89 26.89 -2.95
CA ASP A 264 -20.65 26.02 -2.03
C ASP A 264 -22.10 25.82 -2.46
N LYS A 265 -22.77 26.86 -2.93
CA LYS A 265 -24.11 26.78 -3.50
C LYS A 265 -24.16 25.91 -4.76
N GLU A 266 -23.14 26.00 -5.62
CA GLU A 266 -23.01 25.17 -6.80
C GLU A 266 -22.81 23.70 -6.44
N LEU A 267 -21.99 23.39 -5.43
CA LEU A 267 -21.80 22.04 -4.93
C LEU A 267 -23.11 21.46 -4.35
N ALA A 268 -23.86 22.26 -3.58
CA ALA A 268 -25.16 21.87 -3.06
C ALA A 268 -26.18 21.57 -4.19
N ALA A 269 -26.13 22.32 -5.28
CA ALA A 269 -26.96 22.07 -6.47
C ALA A 269 -26.45 20.83 -7.25
N TYR A 270 -25.13 20.67 -7.37
CA TYR A 270 -24.52 19.53 -8.04
C TYR A 270 -24.82 18.21 -7.36
N LYS A 271 -24.76 18.15 -6.03
CA LYS A 271 -25.13 16.98 -5.21
C LYS A 271 -26.56 16.46 -5.54
N LYS A 272 -27.48 17.33 -5.90
CA LYS A 272 -28.89 16.98 -6.20
C LYS A 272 -29.10 16.43 -7.61
N ARG A 273 -28.07 16.38 -8.47
CA ARG A 273 -28.20 15.88 -9.83
C ARG A 273 -28.52 14.38 -9.82
N ARG A 274 -29.57 13.99 -10.57
CA ARG A 274 -29.96 12.59 -10.72
C ARG A 274 -28.99 11.75 -11.55
N ARG A 275 -28.20 12.39 -12.40
CA ARG A 275 -27.17 11.75 -13.26
C ARG A 275 -25.91 12.57 -13.15
N MET A 276 -24.83 11.88 -12.86
CA MET A 276 -23.48 12.45 -12.85
C MET A 276 -22.66 11.82 -13.98
N THR A 277 -21.80 12.62 -14.58
CA THR A 277 -20.85 12.17 -15.60
C THR A 277 -19.77 11.31 -14.96
N TYR A 278 -19.21 10.37 -15.69
CA TYR A 278 -18.01 9.62 -15.28
C TYR A 278 -17.12 9.36 -16.51
N LEU A 279 -15.88 9.04 -16.30
CA LEU A 279 -14.93 8.69 -17.36
C LEU A 279 -15.11 7.21 -17.71
N ARG A 280 -15.42 6.90 -18.97
CA ARG A 280 -15.45 5.53 -19.48
C ARG A 280 -14.34 5.36 -20.52
N LEU A 281 -13.37 4.51 -20.20
CA LEU A 281 -12.30 4.13 -21.10
C LEU A 281 -12.62 2.76 -21.71
N GLY A 282 -12.72 2.72 -23.03
CA GLY A 282 -12.90 1.48 -23.76
C GLY A 282 -11.67 0.57 -23.68
N PRO A 283 -11.81 -0.73 -23.98
CA PRO A 283 -10.72 -1.70 -23.87
C PRO A 283 -9.52 -1.35 -24.77
N GLU A 284 -9.74 -0.60 -25.85
CA GLU A 284 -8.70 -0.13 -26.77
C GLU A 284 -7.72 0.87 -26.14
N ARG A 285 -8.09 1.44 -24.98
CA ARG A 285 -7.27 2.40 -24.20
C ARG A 285 -6.66 1.77 -22.96
N ILE A 286 -6.97 0.52 -22.69
CA ILE A 286 -6.52 -0.23 -21.52
C ILE A 286 -5.46 -1.22 -21.97
N THR A 287 -4.29 -1.16 -21.35
CA THR A 287 -3.23 -2.13 -21.61
C THR A 287 -3.54 -3.43 -20.88
N SER A 288 -3.63 -4.52 -21.62
CA SER A 288 -3.75 -5.86 -21.05
C SER A 288 -2.41 -6.32 -20.49
N ALA A 289 -2.42 -6.97 -19.33
CA ALA A 289 -1.23 -7.49 -18.68
C ALA A 289 -1.22 -9.03 -18.73
N ALA A 290 -0.02 -9.60 -18.92
CA ALA A 290 0.17 -11.03 -18.75
C ALA A 290 0.11 -11.40 -17.26
N ILE A 291 -0.72 -12.38 -16.90
CA ILE A 291 -0.89 -12.86 -15.52
C ILE A 291 -0.49 -14.34 -15.48
N ALA A 292 0.60 -14.63 -14.77
CA ALA A 292 1.03 -15.99 -14.48
C ALA A 292 0.43 -16.45 -13.15
N ILE A 293 -0.18 -17.64 -13.13
CA ILE A 293 -0.76 -18.21 -11.90
C ILE A 293 -0.09 -19.52 -11.59
N ARG A 294 0.24 -19.73 -10.32
CA ARG A 294 0.74 -21.00 -9.80
C ARG A 294 0.08 -21.34 -8.47
N THR A 295 -0.08 -22.61 -8.22
CA THR A 295 -0.44 -23.10 -6.88
C THR A 295 0.82 -23.11 -6.01
N LEU A 296 0.68 -22.66 -4.77
CA LEU A 296 1.76 -22.72 -3.78
C LEU A 296 2.03 -24.17 -3.39
N ASN A 297 3.29 -24.53 -3.18
CA ASN A 297 3.64 -25.81 -2.62
C ASN A 297 3.22 -25.87 -1.12
N LYS A 298 3.32 -27.06 -0.50
CA LYS A 298 2.89 -27.27 0.88
C LYS A 298 3.66 -26.40 1.90
N GLY A 299 4.96 -26.19 1.67
CA GLY A 299 5.81 -25.36 2.51
C GLY A 299 5.44 -23.90 2.40
N GLU A 300 5.31 -23.38 1.18
CA GLU A 300 4.89 -22.01 0.89
C GLU A 300 3.51 -21.71 1.50
N ALA A 301 2.53 -22.60 1.31
CA ALA A 301 1.19 -22.43 1.87
C ALA A 301 1.18 -22.48 3.42
N ALA A 302 2.04 -23.31 4.03
CA ALA A 302 2.14 -23.41 5.48
C ALA A 302 2.77 -22.17 6.11
N ILE A 303 3.77 -21.54 5.45
CA ILE A 303 4.47 -20.36 5.99
C ILE A 303 3.74 -19.05 5.69
N LEU A 304 2.80 -19.03 4.75
CA LEU A 304 2.12 -17.81 4.30
C LEU A 304 1.46 -17.00 5.44
N PRO A 305 0.79 -17.61 6.46
CA PRO A 305 0.25 -16.85 7.59
C PRO A 305 1.33 -16.13 8.43
N VAL A 306 2.52 -16.70 8.53
CA VAL A 306 3.69 -16.06 9.16
C VAL A 306 4.11 -14.85 8.32
N MET A 307 4.33 -15.09 7.02
CA MET A 307 4.73 -14.02 6.08
C MET A 307 3.75 -12.85 6.07
N MET A 308 2.43 -13.12 6.09
CA MET A 308 1.42 -12.06 6.18
C MET A 308 1.59 -11.19 7.41
N ARG A 309 1.86 -11.78 8.59
CA ARG A 309 2.02 -11.03 9.84
C ARG A 309 3.33 -10.25 9.88
N SER A 310 4.45 -10.84 9.47
CA SER A 310 5.72 -10.09 9.34
C SER A 310 5.58 -8.94 8.33
N ARG A 311 4.93 -9.21 7.18
CA ARG A 311 4.69 -8.20 6.15
C ARG A 311 3.74 -7.09 6.58
N ARG A 312 2.77 -7.37 7.44
CA ARG A 312 1.95 -6.36 8.08
C ARG A 312 2.77 -5.47 9.03
N GLY A 313 3.83 -5.99 9.56
CA GLY A 313 4.58 -5.43 10.68
C GLY A 313 4.16 -6.05 12.01
N VAL A 314 5.11 -6.24 12.91
CA VAL A 314 4.92 -6.82 14.24
C VAL A 314 5.63 -5.96 15.29
N ASN A 315 5.01 -5.84 16.46
CA ASN A 315 5.71 -5.34 17.65
C ASN A 315 6.49 -6.49 18.32
N ASP A 316 7.29 -6.18 19.34
CA ASP A 316 8.19 -7.15 20.02
C ASP A 316 7.43 -8.39 20.57
N GLU A 317 6.23 -8.21 21.10
CA GLU A 317 5.40 -9.30 21.62
C GLU A 317 4.88 -10.20 20.49
N GLN A 318 4.40 -9.59 19.41
CA GLN A 318 3.92 -10.32 18.24
C GLN A 318 5.05 -11.05 17.52
N ALA A 319 6.24 -10.43 17.43
CA ALA A 319 7.41 -11.02 16.81
C ALA A 319 7.83 -12.33 17.47
N LYS A 320 7.77 -12.41 18.80
CA LYS A 320 8.05 -13.64 19.56
C LYS A 320 7.11 -14.78 19.18
N ILE A 321 5.82 -14.48 18.97
CA ILE A 321 4.82 -15.49 18.57
C ILE A 321 5.05 -15.91 17.12
N VAL A 322 5.28 -14.94 16.25
CA VAL A 322 5.44 -15.18 14.81
C VAL A 322 6.70 -16.00 14.52
N VAL A 323 7.81 -15.75 15.21
CA VAL A 323 9.05 -16.49 15.00
C VAL A 323 8.96 -17.94 15.45
N GLU A 324 8.26 -18.25 16.54
CA GLU A 324 8.06 -19.65 16.99
C GLU A 324 7.24 -20.45 15.98
N GLU A 325 6.21 -19.85 15.40
CA GLU A 325 5.44 -20.48 14.32
C GLU A 325 6.29 -20.63 13.05
N ALA A 326 7.10 -19.63 12.71
CA ALA A 326 8.03 -19.70 11.57
C ALA A 326 9.02 -20.86 11.73
N ARG A 327 9.63 -21.00 12.91
CA ARG A 327 10.55 -22.09 13.25
C ARG A 327 9.89 -23.47 13.11
N THR A 328 8.66 -23.58 13.62
CA THR A 328 7.88 -24.83 13.52
C THR A 328 7.63 -25.24 12.08
N VAL A 329 7.20 -24.31 11.23
CA VAL A 329 6.98 -24.60 9.80
C VAL A 329 8.32 -24.92 9.12
N ALA A 330 9.35 -24.10 9.35
CA ALA A 330 10.64 -24.25 8.68
C ALA A 330 11.35 -25.56 9.01
N ALA A 331 11.13 -26.14 10.19
CA ALA A 331 11.64 -27.48 10.55
C ALA A 331 11.10 -28.56 9.63
N GLY A 332 9.88 -28.42 9.11
CA GLY A 332 9.29 -29.34 8.12
C GLY A 332 9.75 -29.12 6.68
N TYR A 333 10.33 -27.95 6.39
CA TYR A 333 10.72 -27.54 5.04
C TYR A 333 12.11 -26.88 5.00
N PRO A 334 13.16 -27.56 5.46
CA PRO A 334 14.48 -26.96 5.64
C PRO A 334 15.15 -26.51 4.33
N ASP A 335 14.75 -27.12 3.22
CA ASP A 335 15.32 -26.89 1.89
C ASP A 335 14.47 -25.98 0.98
N ASP A 336 13.32 -25.50 1.47
CA ASP A 336 12.45 -24.62 0.69
C ASP A 336 12.92 -23.16 0.82
N PRO A 337 13.38 -22.50 -0.25
CA PRO A 337 13.93 -21.15 -0.18
C PRO A 337 12.89 -20.10 0.22
N PHE A 338 11.62 -20.29 -0.14
CA PHE A 338 10.55 -19.38 0.24
C PHE A 338 10.29 -19.45 1.77
N VAL A 339 10.22 -20.67 2.32
CA VAL A 339 10.05 -20.90 3.76
C VAL A 339 11.23 -20.35 4.55
N GLN A 340 12.47 -20.62 4.10
CA GLN A 340 13.66 -20.12 4.79
C GLN A 340 13.79 -18.60 4.70
N THR A 341 13.31 -17.97 3.63
CA THR A 341 13.25 -16.51 3.52
C THR A 341 12.24 -15.90 4.51
N ALA A 342 11.06 -16.50 4.63
CA ALA A 342 10.06 -16.04 5.61
C ALA A 342 10.52 -16.28 7.06
N LEU A 343 11.25 -17.37 7.33
CA LEU A 343 11.90 -17.57 8.63
C LEU A 343 12.94 -16.48 8.91
N ALA A 344 13.77 -16.12 7.92
CA ALA A 344 14.76 -15.06 8.08
C ALA A 344 14.12 -13.71 8.43
N GLU A 345 12.98 -13.38 7.81
CA GLU A 345 12.20 -12.18 8.12
C GLU A 345 11.69 -12.23 9.57
N ALA A 346 11.07 -13.34 9.99
CA ALA A 346 10.54 -13.51 11.34
C ALA A 346 11.63 -13.48 12.43
N GLU A 347 12.80 -14.11 12.18
CA GLU A 347 13.97 -14.05 13.09
C GLU A 347 14.51 -12.62 13.22
N PHE A 348 14.57 -11.89 12.10
CA PHE A 348 14.97 -10.48 12.10
C PHE A 348 14.00 -9.61 12.89
N ASP A 349 12.70 -9.80 12.72
CA ASP A 349 11.64 -9.09 13.46
C ASP A 349 11.74 -9.37 14.98
N ALA A 350 12.07 -10.61 15.35
CA ALA A 350 12.28 -11.02 16.75
C ALA A 350 13.62 -10.57 17.33
N GLY A 351 14.48 -9.91 16.55
CA GLY A 351 15.77 -9.37 16.98
C GLY A 351 16.93 -10.36 16.92
N ASP A 352 16.71 -11.62 16.56
CA ASP A 352 17.77 -12.62 16.39
C ASP A 352 18.43 -12.50 15.01
N THR A 353 19.36 -11.56 14.90
CA THR A 353 20.07 -11.29 13.64
C THR A 353 20.98 -12.44 13.22
N ALA A 354 21.45 -13.27 14.15
CA ALA A 354 22.26 -14.44 13.80
C ALA A 354 21.42 -15.56 13.18
N ALA A 355 20.28 -15.85 13.76
CA ALA A 355 19.33 -16.81 13.21
C ALA A 355 18.75 -16.32 11.87
N ALA A 356 18.44 -15.03 11.73
CA ALA A 356 17.99 -14.41 10.49
C ALA A 356 19.04 -14.59 9.37
N LEU A 357 20.32 -14.32 9.66
CA LEU A 357 21.41 -14.51 8.71
C LEU A 357 21.54 -15.99 8.28
N ALA A 358 21.47 -16.91 9.24
CA ALA A 358 21.57 -18.35 8.96
C ALA A 358 20.41 -18.85 8.09
N ALA A 359 19.18 -18.39 8.35
CA ALA A 359 18.01 -18.73 7.53
C ALA A 359 18.10 -18.14 6.12
N ALA A 360 18.52 -16.87 5.99
CA ALA A 360 18.75 -16.24 4.70
C ALA A 360 19.83 -16.99 3.88
N ASP A 361 20.92 -17.41 4.54
CA ASP A 361 22.00 -18.18 3.87
C ASP A 361 21.50 -19.56 3.39
N ARG A 362 20.62 -20.23 4.15
CA ARG A 362 19.98 -21.47 3.68
C ARG A 362 19.11 -21.25 2.44
N ALA A 363 18.31 -20.18 2.43
CA ALA A 363 17.51 -19.81 1.28
C ALA A 363 18.38 -19.55 0.04
N LEU A 364 19.45 -18.76 0.21
CA LEU A 364 20.39 -18.39 -0.86
C LEU A 364 21.23 -19.58 -1.38
N ALA A 365 21.46 -20.58 -0.55
CA ALA A 365 22.11 -21.82 -1.00
C ALA A 365 21.25 -22.62 -2.00
N ARG A 366 19.92 -22.47 -1.95
CA ARG A 366 18.96 -23.11 -2.86
C ARG A 366 18.59 -22.21 -4.04
N ASP A 367 18.38 -20.93 -3.77
CA ASP A 367 18.14 -19.91 -4.79
C ASP A 367 19.02 -18.67 -4.56
N PRO A 368 20.19 -18.59 -5.22
CA PRO A 368 21.11 -17.46 -5.10
C PRO A 368 20.52 -16.10 -5.55
N ARG A 369 19.38 -16.13 -6.23
CA ARG A 369 18.66 -14.95 -6.72
C ARG A 369 17.41 -14.59 -5.90
N ALA A 370 17.13 -15.32 -4.82
CA ALA A 370 16.03 -15.03 -3.92
C ALA A 370 16.17 -13.62 -3.33
N MET A 371 15.51 -12.64 -3.96
CA MET A 371 15.73 -11.22 -3.65
C MET A 371 15.41 -10.89 -2.20
N ASN A 372 14.29 -11.40 -1.66
CA ASN A 372 13.93 -11.18 -0.27
C ASN A 372 14.94 -11.78 0.71
N ALA A 373 15.55 -12.95 0.38
CA ALA A 373 16.60 -13.53 1.20
C ALA A 373 17.87 -12.67 1.19
N LEU A 374 18.24 -12.07 0.05
CA LEU A 374 19.33 -11.10 -0.04
C LEU A 374 19.06 -9.86 0.80
N ILE A 375 17.82 -9.37 0.82
CA ILE A 375 17.41 -8.24 1.66
C ILE A 375 17.49 -8.61 3.15
N GLN A 376 16.99 -9.77 3.56
CA GLN A 376 17.08 -10.20 4.97
C GLN A 376 18.53 -10.38 5.42
N LYS A 377 19.38 -10.93 4.58
CA LYS A 377 20.82 -11.01 4.83
C LYS A 377 21.45 -9.62 5.00
N MET A 378 21.09 -8.69 4.13
CA MET A 378 21.54 -7.30 4.22
C MET A 378 21.11 -6.64 5.53
N TYR A 379 19.84 -6.80 5.93
CA TYR A 379 19.29 -6.25 7.17
C TYR A 379 19.96 -6.82 8.40
N ALA A 380 20.15 -8.14 8.47
CA ALA A 380 20.78 -8.81 9.59
C ALA A 380 22.23 -8.32 9.78
N LEU A 381 23.03 -8.30 8.70
CA LEU A 381 24.40 -7.78 8.74
C LEU A 381 24.47 -6.30 9.11
N PHE A 382 23.55 -5.49 8.59
CA PHE A 382 23.48 -4.05 8.88
C PHE A 382 23.22 -3.82 10.38
N ARG A 383 22.20 -4.49 10.94
CA ARG A 383 21.88 -4.37 12.38
C ARG A 383 23.02 -4.84 13.28
N GLN A 384 23.73 -5.93 12.93
CA GLN A 384 24.92 -6.38 13.66
C GLN A 384 26.04 -5.34 13.61
N ALA A 385 26.26 -4.68 12.48
CA ALA A 385 27.24 -3.61 12.36
C ALA A 385 26.87 -2.38 13.20
N GLU A 386 25.60 -1.99 13.22
CA GLU A 386 25.09 -0.89 14.06
C GLU A 386 25.20 -1.19 15.54
N GLN A 387 25.06 -2.45 15.95
CA GLN A 387 25.20 -2.89 17.36
C GLN A 387 26.65 -2.93 17.86
N GLY A 388 27.61 -2.51 17.04
CA GLY A 388 28.98 -2.24 17.47
C GLY A 388 30.08 -3.07 16.78
N ASP A 389 29.74 -4.00 15.88
CA ASP A 389 30.79 -4.69 15.10
C ASP A 389 31.13 -3.93 13.81
N ALA A 390 31.89 -2.86 13.95
CA ALA A 390 32.32 -2.01 12.82
C ALA A 390 33.09 -2.77 11.72
N ARG A 391 33.63 -3.96 12.01
CA ARG A 391 34.32 -4.81 11.02
C ARG A 391 33.35 -5.41 9.99
N LEU A 392 32.07 -5.37 10.28
CA LEU A 392 31.03 -5.88 9.38
C LEU A 392 30.66 -4.93 8.23
N TRP A 393 30.95 -3.63 8.31
CA TRP A 393 30.57 -2.68 7.26
C TRP A 393 31.01 -3.09 5.84
N PRO A 394 32.20 -3.63 5.60
CA PRO A 394 32.55 -4.16 4.27
C PRO A 394 31.65 -5.32 3.84
N LYS A 395 31.25 -6.22 4.77
CA LYS A 395 30.34 -7.33 4.47
C LYS A 395 28.93 -6.84 4.18
N VAL A 396 28.45 -5.83 4.93
CA VAL A 396 27.15 -5.17 4.64
C VAL A 396 27.15 -4.61 3.22
N ARG A 397 28.16 -3.84 2.84
CA ARG A 397 28.28 -3.28 1.48
C ARG A 397 28.40 -4.36 0.40
N ALA A 398 29.05 -5.47 0.70
CA ALA A 398 29.07 -6.62 -0.21
C ALA A 398 27.67 -7.27 -0.39
N ALA A 399 26.89 -7.39 0.70
CA ALA A 399 25.50 -7.88 0.63
C ALA A 399 24.59 -6.91 -0.14
N VAL A 400 24.71 -5.60 0.10
CA VAL A 400 24.04 -4.55 -0.68
C VAL A 400 24.35 -4.70 -2.18
N ALA A 401 25.64 -4.83 -2.53
CA ALA A 401 26.06 -4.99 -3.91
C ALA A 401 25.58 -6.30 -4.53
N ALA A 402 25.46 -7.39 -3.75
CA ALA A 402 24.90 -8.66 -4.22
C ALA A 402 23.42 -8.52 -4.57
N ALA A 403 22.63 -7.88 -3.70
CA ALA A 403 21.22 -7.61 -3.95
C ALA A 403 21.03 -6.68 -5.17
N ASN A 404 21.81 -5.61 -5.27
CA ASN A 404 21.74 -4.68 -6.40
C ASN A 404 22.13 -5.32 -7.75
N ARG A 405 22.98 -6.33 -7.77
CA ARG A 405 23.27 -7.09 -9.01
C ARG A 405 22.13 -7.97 -9.47
N VAL A 406 21.29 -8.44 -8.57
CA VAL A 406 20.12 -9.25 -8.93
C VAL A 406 19.01 -8.36 -9.47
N GLU A 407 18.80 -7.17 -8.83
CA GLU A 407 17.76 -6.22 -9.18
C GLU A 407 18.27 -4.79 -8.92
N ASN A 408 18.73 -4.13 -10.00
CA ASN A 408 19.39 -2.82 -9.91
C ASN A 408 18.42 -1.66 -9.68
N ASP A 409 17.13 -1.88 -9.91
CA ASP A 409 16.03 -0.93 -9.66
C ASP A 409 15.27 -1.23 -8.36
N ASN A 410 15.85 -2.02 -7.47
CA ASN A 410 15.30 -2.20 -6.13
C ASN A 410 15.72 -1.03 -5.23
N PRO A 411 14.76 -0.28 -4.63
CA PRO A 411 15.09 0.89 -3.81
C PRO A 411 15.83 0.56 -2.52
N LEU A 412 15.66 -0.66 -1.97
CA LEU A 412 16.26 -1.04 -0.69
C LEU A 412 17.79 -1.12 -0.75
N PRO A 413 18.43 -1.88 -1.66
CA PRO A 413 19.88 -1.88 -1.76
C PRO A 413 20.45 -0.48 -2.04
N LEU A 414 19.78 0.31 -2.88
CA LEU A 414 20.21 1.67 -3.21
C LEU A 414 20.23 2.58 -1.98
N SER A 415 19.15 2.55 -1.18
CA SER A 415 19.07 3.36 0.05
C SER A 415 20.00 2.86 1.14
N TYR A 416 20.13 1.53 1.31
CA TYR A 416 21.03 0.93 2.30
C TYR A 416 22.49 1.18 1.96
N PHE A 417 22.86 1.31 0.71
CA PHE A 417 24.22 1.72 0.34
C PHE A 417 24.57 3.08 0.96
N TYR A 418 23.68 4.07 0.86
CA TYR A 418 23.85 5.35 1.55
C TYR A 418 23.89 5.17 3.08
N ARG A 419 22.94 4.41 3.64
CA ARG A 419 22.83 4.20 5.08
C ARG A 419 24.07 3.56 5.68
N THR A 420 24.79 2.68 4.94
CA THR A 420 26.03 2.07 5.45
C THR A 420 27.13 3.09 5.77
N TYR A 421 27.22 4.18 5.00
CA TYR A 421 28.17 5.24 5.28
C TYR A 421 27.69 6.13 6.42
N ALA A 422 26.44 6.51 6.40
CA ALA A 422 25.85 7.35 7.45
C ALA A 422 25.94 6.69 8.83
N ALA A 423 25.59 5.41 8.94
CA ALA A 423 25.66 4.64 10.19
C ALA A 423 27.11 4.36 10.64
N GLU A 424 28.05 4.21 9.70
CA GLU A 424 29.48 4.09 10.01
C GLU A 424 30.11 5.45 10.44
N GLY A 425 29.34 6.55 10.41
CA GLY A 425 29.84 7.90 10.68
C GLY A 425 30.76 8.47 9.60
N LYS A 426 30.69 7.92 8.39
CA LYS A 426 31.49 8.35 7.24
C LYS A 426 30.67 9.22 6.30
N THR A 427 31.36 10.15 5.62
CA THR A 427 30.74 10.92 4.55
C THR A 427 30.33 9.99 3.38
N PRO A 428 29.04 9.93 3.01
CA PRO A 428 28.62 9.12 1.87
C PRO A 428 29.24 9.63 0.57
N PRO A 429 29.78 8.74 -0.28
CA PRO A 429 30.31 9.15 -1.58
C PRO A 429 29.15 9.59 -2.50
N PRO A 430 29.43 10.40 -3.54
CA PRO A 430 28.39 10.90 -4.47
C PRO A 430 27.50 9.80 -5.04
N VAL A 431 28.05 8.64 -5.37
CA VAL A 431 27.27 7.50 -5.88
C VAL A 431 26.28 6.95 -4.87
N ALA A 432 26.56 7.02 -3.57
CA ALA A 432 25.63 6.59 -2.53
C ALA A 432 24.46 7.59 -2.38
N ILE A 433 24.73 8.89 -2.55
CA ILE A 433 23.71 9.94 -2.55
C ILE A 433 22.82 9.78 -3.78
N GLN A 434 23.38 9.58 -4.97
CA GLN A 434 22.63 9.28 -6.20
C GLN A 434 21.78 8.01 -6.04
N GLY A 435 22.31 6.99 -5.34
CA GLY A 435 21.56 5.78 -4.99
C GLY A 435 20.31 6.08 -4.14
N LEU A 436 20.45 6.93 -3.12
CA LEU A 436 19.32 7.34 -2.27
C LEU A 436 18.29 8.17 -3.07
N GLU A 437 18.74 9.09 -3.92
CA GLU A 437 17.86 9.85 -4.82
C GLU A 437 17.12 8.93 -5.80
N ARG A 438 17.81 7.95 -6.37
CA ARG A 438 17.20 6.94 -7.25
C ARG A 438 16.22 6.06 -6.48
N ALA A 439 16.54 5.64 -5.25
CA ALA A 439 15.63 4.87 -4.40
C ALA A 439 14.31 5.59 -4.17
N LEU A 440 14.36 6.91 -3.88
CA LEU A 440 13.16 7.72 -3.74
C LEU A 440 12.41 7.87 -5.08
N ALA A 441 13.10 7.99 -6.20
CA ALA A 441 12.46 8.05 -7.51
C ALA A 441 11.73 6.74 -7.87
N LEU A 442 12.22 5.58 -7.38
CA LEU A 442 11.62 4.27 -7.59
C LEU A 442 10.46 3.97 -6.61
N ALA A 443 10.49 4.56 -5.43
CA ALA A 443 9.47 4.40 -4.40
C ALA A 443 9.10 5.75 -3.76
N PRO A 444 8.51 6.68 -4.54
CA PRO A 444 8.24 8.05 -4.09
C PRO A 444 7.16 8.14 -2.99
N TYR A 445 6.41 7.08 -2.79
CA TYR A 445 5.42 6.90 -1.73
C TYR A 445 6.04 6.46 -0.38
N ASP A 446 7.34 6.09 -0.35
CA ASP A 446 7.99 5.65 0.89
C ASP A 446 8.39 6.83 1.76
N ILE A 447 7.78 6.91 2.94
CA ILE A 447 7.99 7.97 3.91
C ILE A 447 9.43 7.98 4.44
N GLY A 448 9.98 6.79 4.73
CA GLY A 448 11.32 6.64 5.29
C GLY A 448 12.41 7.12 4.32
N LEU A 449 12.26 6.81 3.04
CA LEU A 449 13.18 7.30 2.00
C LEU A 449 13.10 8.83 1.86
N ARG A 450 11.89 9.43 1.87
CA ARG A 450 11.72 10.88 1.83
C ARG A 450 12.39 11.55 3.02
N MET A 451 12.14 11.04 4.23
CA MET A 451 12.72 11.57 5.45
C MET A 451 14.25 11.45 5.44
N THR A 452 14.78 10.31 5.04
CA THR A 452 16.25 10.08 4.95
C THR A 452 16.91 11.04 3.96
N LEU A 453 16.33 11.20 2.76
CA LEU A 453 16.88 12.12 1.76
C LEU A 453 16.77 13.57 2.21
N ALA A 454 15.64 13.96 2.80
CA ALA A 454 15.44 15.31 3.30
C ALA A 454 16.43 15.67 4.43
N GLN A 455 16.66 14.76 5.36
CA GLN A 455 17.67 14.94 6.43
C GLN A 455 19.07 15.15 5.85
N TYR A 456 19.48 14.36 4.85
CA TYR A 456 20.71 14.57 4.12
C TYR A 456 20.76 15.97 3.46
N GLN A 457 19.69 16.36 2.77
CA GLN A 457 19.60 17.65 2.06
C GLN A 457 19.68 18.84 3.04
N ILE A 458 19.02 18.75 4.21
CA ILE A 458 19.07 19.75 5.27
C ILE A 458 20.51 19.86 5.80
N GLY A 459 21.14 18.72 6.18
CA GLY A 459 22.49 18.67 6.67
C GLY A 459 23.56 19.20 5.68
N SER A 460 23.24 19.10 4.37
CA SER A 460 24.09 19.61 3.28
C SER A 460 23.74 21.04 2.84
N GLY A 461 22.87 21.75 3.58
CA GLY A 461 22.47 23.13 3.27
C GLY A 461 21.49 23.27 2.08
N GLN A 462 20.98 22.17 1.52
CA GLN A 462 20.11 22.14 0.34
C GLN A 462 18.61 22.33 0.73
N LYS A 463 18.29 23.40 1.47
CA LYS A 463 16.96 23.63 2.07
C LYS A 463 15.81 23.59 1.07
N VAL A 464 15.98 24.18 -0.12
CA VAL A 464 14.94 24.20 -1.16
C VAL A 464 14.63 22.79 -1.67
N ARG A 465 15.66 21.95 -1.83
CA ARG A 465 15.46 20.54 -2.23
C ARG A 465 14.76 19.74 -1.11
N ALA A 466 15.19 19.93 0.14
CA ALA A 466 14.57 19.29 1.29
C ALA A 466 13.09 19.64 1.41
N HIS A 467 12.72 20.91 1.20
CA HIS A 467 11.33 21.33 1.16
C HIS A 467 10.53 20.56 0.11
N ARG A 468 11.02 20.47 -1.13
CA ARG A 468 10.37 19.69 -2.19
C ARG A 468 10.26 18.21 -1.86
N THR A 469 11.30 17.64 -1.25
CA THR A 469 11.31 16.23 -0.84
C THR A 469 10.24 15.94 0.22
N LEU A 470 10.03 16.86 1.19
CA LEU A 470 9.08 16.72 2.27
C LEU A 470 7.66 17.18 1.92
N ALA A 471 7.49 17.97 0.85
CA ALA A 471 6.21 18.58 0.48
C ALA A 471 5.02 17.59 0.49
N PRO A 472 5.10 16.36 -0.08
CA PRO A 472 3.99 15.42 -0.05
C PRO A 472 3.60 14.94 1.35
N LEU A 473 4.47 15.11 2.35
CA LEU A 473 4.21 14.68 3.74
C LEU A 473 3.54 15.77 4.59
N ILE A 474 3.63 17.05 4.19
CA ILE A 474 3.14 18.19 4.97
C ILE A 474 1.64 18.11 5.23
N ASN A 475 0.88 17.60 4.26
CA ASN A 475 -0.57 17.45 4.31
C ASN A 475 -0.99 15.97 4.28
N HIS A 476 -0.13 15.05 4.77
CA HIS A 476 -0.46 13.62 4.76
C HIS A 476 -1.78 13.36 5.50
N PRO A 477 -2.80 12.79 4.83
CA PRO A 477 -4.16 12.77 5.35
C PRO A 477 -4.30 11.93 6.63
N HIS A 478 -3.66 10.76 6.66
CA HIS A 478 -3.82 9.74 7.70
C HIS A 478 -2.73 9.76 8.79
N ASN A 479 -1.79 10.72 8.74
CA ASN A 479 -0.72 10.80 9.75
C ASN A 479 -0.36 12.25 10.07
N SER A 480 -1.12 12.82 11.00
CA SER A 480 -0.95 14.20 11.46
C SER A 480 0.43 14.44 12.06
N ARG A 481 0.97 13.47 12.80
CA ARG A 481 2.29 13.55 13.43
C ARG A 481 3.42 13.56 12.39
N LEU A 482 3.31 12.74 11.34
CA LEU A 482 4.25 12.76 10.23
C LEU A 482 4.27 14.13 9.55
N ALA A 483 3.08 14.69 9.31
CA ALA A 483 2.94 16.00 8.70
C ALA A 483 3.59 17.10 9.57
N GLU A 484 3.40 17.04 10.88
CA GLU A 484 4.02 17.99 11.82
C GLU A 484 5.55 17.80 11.88
N THR A 485 6.04 16.55 11.87
CA THR A 485 7.46 16.25 11.80
C THR A 485 8.08 16.83 10.52
N ALA A 486 7.43 16.65 9.37
CA ALA A 486 7.91 17.21 8.11
C ALA A 486 7.98 18.75 8.14
N ARG A 487 6.94 19.41 8.68
CA ARG A 487 6.94 20.88 8.87
C ARG A 487 8.06 21.33 9.80
N ALA A 488 8.20 20.68 10.96
CA ALA A 488 9.25 21.02 11.94
C ALA A 488 10.66 20.93 11.32
N LEU A 489 10.92 19.89 10.52
CA LEU A 489 12.20 19.74 9.81
C LEU A 489 12.44 20.87 8.80
N ILE A 490 11.43 21.27 8.04
CA ILE A 490 11.50 22.38 7.08
C ILE A 490 11.83 23.70 7.78
N GLU A 491 11.17 23.94 8.90
CA GLU A 491 11.30 25.16 9.70
C GLU A 491 12.55 25.15 10.58
N GLY A 492 13.30 24.06 10.64
CA GLY A 492 14.45 23.90 11.52
C GLY A 492 14.10 23.83 13.02
N ARG A 493 12.86 23.41 13.32
CA ARG A 493 12.39 23.14 14.68
C ARG A 493 12.61 21.67 15.06
N ALA A 494 12.67 21.40 16.37
CA ALA A 494 12.66 20.02 16.85
C ALA A 494 11.34 19.33 16.47
N PRO A 495 11.36 18.08 15.97
CA PRO A 495 10.15 17.31 15.73
C PRO A 495 9.41 17.04 17.05
N PRO A 496 8.06 16.84 17.00
CA PRO A 496 7.27 16.53 18.17
C PRO A 496 7.79 15.27 18.89
N ALA A 497 7.81 15.29 20.22
CA ALA A 497 8.26 14.17 21.03
C ALA A 497 7.47 12.89 20.69
N ALA A 498 8.16 11.73 20.74
CA ALA A 498 7.51 10.45 20.56
C ALA A 498 6.46 10.27 21.68
N LYS A 499 5.16 10.26 21.34
CA LYS A 499 4.13 9.66 22.19
C LYS A 499 4.03 8.20 21.81
N GLU A 500 3.85 7.35 22.80
CA GLU A 500 3.47 5.95 22.58
C GLU A 500 2.18 5.93 21.74
N ASP A 501 2.15 5.09 20.73
CA ASP A 501 1.21 5.06 19.62
C ASP A 501 -0.25 5.11 20.08
N GLU A 502 -0.93 6.24 19.84
CA GLU A 502 -2.35 6.21 19.52
C GLU A 502 -2.45 5.94 18.02
N ASP A 503 -2.90 4.75 17.71
CA ASP A 503 -3.12 4.20 16.36
C ASP A 503 -4.13 5.07 15.59
N ASP A 504 -3.65 5.97 14.72
CA ASP A 504 -4.47 6.71 13.74
C ASP A 504 -4.82 5.80 12.53
N THR A 505 -5.16 4.54 12.79
CA THR A 505 -5.65 3.60 11.79
C THR A 505 -7.17 3.59 11.75
N ALA A 506 -7.79 4.74 11.51
CA ALA A 506 -9.22 4.84 11.24
C ALA A 506 -9.44 5.61 9.94
N SER A 507 -9.42 4.91 8.83
CA SER A 507 -10.02 5.33 7.56
C SER A 507 -10.97 4.26 7.05
#